data_815dd1c6db2e2d7f5b9c736b3af466aa
#
_entry.id   815dd1c6db2e2d7f5b9c736b3af466aa
#
_cell.length_a   1.000
_cell.length_b   1.000
_cell.length_c   1.000
_cell.angle_alpha   90.00
_cell.angle_beta   90.00
_cell.angle_gamma   90.00
#
_symmetry.space_group_name_H-M   'P 1'
#
loop_
_entity.id
_entity.type
_entity.pdbx_description
1 polymer ?
#
loop_
_entity_poly.entity_id
_entity_poly.type
_entity_poly.pdbx_seq_one_letter_code
_entity_poly.pdbx_strand_id
1 'polypeptide(L)'
;MARELGDLILGRLERHGTFISAALPARVYPPMFSRYEGGESFGNHVDNALRLIPGSADRLRTDLSATLFLSEPHDYEGGELLIEDTYGVHSIKLPAGHLVLYPSSSLHRVTPVTRGERVASFFWIQSMVRDDGELLLVMEYVHGE
;
A
#
# COMPACT_ATOMS: atom_id res chain seq x y z
N MET A 1 -4.17 -19.43 -0.34
CA MET A 1 -3.99 -18.55 -1.52
C MET A 1 -3.44 -17.18 -1.13
N ALA A 2 -4.15 -16.40 -0.33
CA ALA A 2 -3.69 -15.06 0.06
C ALA A 2 -2.35 -15.07 0.79
N ARG A 3 -2.13 -16.02 1.68
CA ARG A 3 -0.87 -16.17 2.40
C ARG A 3 0.29 -16.45 1.46
N GLU A 4 0.08 -17.30 0.48
CA GLU A 4 1.11 -17.65 -0.50
C GLU A 4 1.48 -16.45 -1.36
N LEU A 5 0.47 -15.67 -1.78
CA LEU A 5 0.69 -14.46 -2.54
C LEU A 5 1.41 -13.40 -1.69
N GLY A 6 1.02 -13.29 -0.41
CA GLY A 6 1.70 -12.40 0.51
C GLY A 6 3.17 -12.75 0.68
N ASP A 7 3.48 -14.02 0.84
CA ASP A 7 4.86 -14.50 0.95
C ASP A 7 5.65 -14.21 -0.33
N LEU A 8 5.03 -14.35 -1.49
CA LEU A 8 5.65 -14.01 -2.76
C LEU A 8 5.97 -12.51 -2.84
N ILE A 9 5.04 -11.67 -2.44
CA ILE A 9 5.24 -10.22 -2.42
C ILE A 9 6.41 -9.86 -1.49
N LEU A 10 6.41 -10.39 -0.27
CA LEU A 10 7.48 -10.12 0.69
C LEU A 10 8.84 -10.57 0.15
N GLY A 11 8.89 -11.73 -0.48
CA GLY A 11 10.13 -12.23 -1.07
C GLY A 11 10.67 -11.31 -2.17
N ARG A 12 9.80 -10.71 -2.96
CA ARG A 12 10.20 -9.76 -3.99
C ARG A 12 10.69 -8.45 -3.39
N LEU A 13 9.99 -7.96 -2.38
CA LEU A 13 10.37 -6.72 -1.70
C LEU A 13 11.72 -6.82 -1.00
N GLU A 14 12.03 -7.97 -0.41
CA GLU A 14 13.32 -8.21 0.25
C GLU A 14 14.50 -8.05 -0.70
N ARG A 15 14.27 -8.20 -1.99
CA ARG A 15 15.31 -8.08 -3.02
C ARG A 15 15.20 -6.81 -3.85
N HIS A 16 14.25 -5.95 -3.53
CA HIS A 16 13.99 -4.73 -4.29
C HIS A 16 14.75 -3.56 -3.66
N GLY A 17 15.87 -3.16 -4.29
CA GLY A 17 16.76 -2.15 -3.74
C GLY A 17 16.10 -0.80 -3.48
N THR A 18 15.25 -0.35 -4.38
CA THR A 18 14.54 0.92 -4.21
C THR A 18 13.61 0.87 -3.01
N PHE A 19 12.87 -0.23 -2.85
CA PHE A 19 12.00 -0.40 -1.70
C PHE A 19 12.80 -0.37 -0.40
N ILE A 20 13.89 -1.14 -0.34
CA ILE A 20 14.73 -1.20 0.86
C ILE A 20 15.29 0.17 1.21
N SER A 21 15.79 0.90 0.22
CA SER A 21 16.37 2.23 0.43
C SER A 21 15.34 3.27 0.88
N ALA A 22 14.13 3.20 0.32
CA ALA A 22 13.08 4.17 0.62
C ALA A 22 12.39 3.89 1.95
N ALA A 23 12.05 2.64 2.19
CA ALA A 23 11.27 2.25 3.37
C ALA A 23 12.13 1.95 4.59
N LEU A 24 13.39 1.55 4.38
CA LEU A 24 14.29 1.10 5.46
C LEU A 24 13.55 0.14 6.40
N PRO A 25 13.03 -0.97 5.88
CA PRO A 25 12.08 -1.78 6.64
C PRO A 25 12.74 -2.52 7.79
N ALA A 26 12.26 -2.27 9.01
CA ALA A 26 12.57 -3.08 10.16
C ALA A 26 11.65 -4.28 10.23
N ARG A 27 10.37 -4.07 9.94
CA ARG A 27 9.34 -5.11 9.93
C ARG A 27 8.28 -4.75 8.91
N VAL A 28 7.71 -5.76 8.27
CA VAL A 28 6.63 -5.58 7.30
C VAL A 28 5.42 -6.40 7.75
N TYR A 29 4.28 -5.74 7.82
CA TYR A 29 3.02 -6.42 8.14
C TYR A 29 2.64 -7.34 6.97
N PRO A 30 2.13 -8.55 7.25
CA PRO A 30 1.75 -9.47 6.18
C PRO A 30 0.78 -8.83 5.19
N PRO A 31 1.06 -8.90 3.89
CA PRO A 31 0.19 -8.27 2.89
C PRO A 31 -1.23 -8.78 2.94
N MET A 32 -2.17 -7.85 2.86
CA MET A 32 -3.59 -8.12 2.79
C MET A 32 -4.07 -7.76 1.39
N PHE A 33 -5.25 -8.21 1.02
CA PHE A 33 -5.77 -8.03 -0.33
C PHE A 33 -7.16 -7.41 -0.28
N SER A 34 -7.43 -6.53 -1.22
CA SER A 34 -8.74 -5.92 -1.39
C SER A 34 -9.20 -6.06 -2.82
N ARG A 35 -10.52 -6.12 -3.00
CA ARG A 35 -11.17 -6.16 -4.28
C ARG A 35 -12.40 -5.29 -4.20
N TYR A 36 -12.42 -4.21 -4.96
CA TYR A 36 -13.55 -3.29 -5.02
C TYR A 36 -14.22 -3.35 -6.36
N GLU A 37 -15.56 -3.43 -6.36
CA GLU A 37 -16.39 -3.43 -7.55
C GLU A 37 -17.76 -2.86 -7.20
N GLY A 38 -18.59 -2.58 -8.21
CA GLY A 38 -20.00 -2.26 -7.98
C GLY A 38 -20.27 -1.04 -7.11
N GLY A 39 -19.45 -0.02 -7.19
CA GLY A 39 -19.62 1.20 -6.39
C GLY A 39 -18.90 1.17 -5.04
N GLU A 40 -18.22 0.08 -4.73
CA GLU A 40 -17.47 -0.02 -3.47
C GLU A 40 -16.34 0.99 -3.41
N SER A 41 -16.06 1.46 -2.21
CA SER A 41 -15.05 2.47 -1.95
C SER A 41 -14.52 2.31 -0.53
N PHE A 42 -13.52 3.12 -0.19
CA PHE A 42 -13.04 3.24 1.18
C PHE A 42 -12.98 4.72 1.54
N GLY A 43 -13.70 5.12 2.58
CA GLY A 43 -13.80 6.52 2.98
C GLY A 43 -12.50 7.09 3.55
N ASN A 44 -12.48 8.41 3.74
CA ASN A 44 -11.34 9.10 4.31
C ASN A 44 -10.94 8.51 5.66
N HIS A 45 -9.66 8.19 5.82
CA HIS A 45 -9.13 7.67 7.08
C HIS A 45 -7.61 7.88 7.14
N VAL A 46 -7.07 7.76 8.34
CA VAL A 46 -5.65 7.56 8.57
C VAL A 46 -5.48 6.16 9.14
N ASP A 47 -4.34 5.55 8.87
CA ASP A 47 -4.09 4.20 9.36
C ASP A 47 -3.76 4.21 10.85
N ASN A 48 -4.12 3.13 11.55
CA ASN A 48 -3.81 2.98 12.96
C ASN A 48 -2.29 3.03 13.17
N ALA A 49 -1.85 3.74 14.21
CA ALA A 49 -0.42 3.90 14.49
C ALA A 49 0.28 2.61 14.89
N LEU A 50 -0.46 1.67 15.46
CA LEU A 50 0.05 0.37 15.87
C LEU A 50 -0.90 -0.71 15.40
N ARG A 51 -0.34 -1.83 14.94
CA ARG A 51 -1.13 -2.99 14.54
C ARG A 51 -0.57 -4.26 15.16
N LEU A 52 -1.47 -5.10 15.66
CA LEU A 52 -1.09 -6.41 16.17
C LEU A 52 -0.73 -7.32 15.01
N ILE A 53 0.44 -7.94 15.09
CA ILE A 53 0.89 -8.88 14.06
C ILE A 53 0.15 -10.21 14.24
N PRO A 54 -0.53 -10.73 13.18
CA PRO A 54 -1.28 -11.98 13.30
C PRO A 54 -0.42 -13.13 13.80
N GLY A 55 -0.96 -13.88 14.76
CA GLY A 55 -0.25 -15.03 15.35
C GLY A 55 0.83 -14.67 16.36
N SER A 56 0.91 -13.42 16.76
CA SER A 56 1.93 -12.92 17.68
C SER A 56 1.31 -11.94 18.67
N ALA A 57 1.96 -11.76 19.82
CA ALA A 57 1.61 -10.71 20.77
C ALA A 57 2.30 -9.39 20.43
N ASP A 58 3.17 -9.38 19.43
CA ASP A 58 3.91 -8.19 19.02
C ASP A 58 3.05 -7.22 18.23
N ARG A 59 3.42 -5.96 18.32
CA ARG A 59 2.78 -4.89 17.56
C ARG A 59 3.79 -4.27 16.61
N LEU A 60 3.29 -3.89 15.45
CA LEU A 60 4.07 -3.20 14.43
C LEU A 60 3.69 -1.72 14.46
N ARG A 61 4.70 -0.85 14.48
CA ARG A 61 4.48 0.58 14.31
C ARG A 61 4.30 0.86 12.82
N THR A 62 3.16 1.44 12.46
CA THR A 62 2.84 1.74 11.07
C THR A 62 3.43 3.09 10.69
N ASP A 63 4.67 3.08 10.25
CA ASP A 63 5.33 4.31 9.79
C ASP A 63 4.93 4.62 8.35
N LEU A 64 4.94 3.59 7.50
CA LEU A 64 4.58 3.72 6.09
C LEU A 64 3.46 2.76 5.73
N SER A 65 2.59 3.23 4.87
CA SER A 65 1.56 2.42 4.23
C SER A 65 1.99 2.13 2.80
N ALA A 66 1.66 0.94 2.33
CA ALA A 66 1.98 0.50 0.98
C ALA A 66 0.73 -0.01 0.30
N THR A 67 0.57 0.36 -0.97
CA THR A 67 -0.44 -0.23 -1.84
C THR A 67 0.23 -0.74 -3.10
N LEU A 68 0.12 -2.05 -3.33
CA LEU A 68 0.60 -2.70 -4.54
C LEU A 68 -0.60 -2.91 -5.45
N PHE A 69 -0.58 -2.29 -6.63
CA PHE A 69 -1.67 -2.40 -7.60
C PHE A 69 -1.56 -3.73 -8.33
N LEU A 70 -2.69 -4.44 -8.44
CA LEU A 70 -2.75 -5.74 -9.09
C LEU A 70 -3.70 -5.75 -10.29
N SER A 71 -4.43 -4.66 -10.53
CA SER A 71 -5.25 -4.47 -11.72
C SER A 71 -4.65 -3.38 -12.60
N GLU A 72 -4.82 -3.52 -13.92
CA GLU A 72 -4.40 -2.46 -14.84
C GLU A 72 -5.37 -1.27 -14.73
N PRO A 73 -4.89 -0.03 -14.92
CA PRO A 73 -5.75 1.14 -14.79
C PRO A 73 -6.99 1.13 -15.68
N HIS A 74 -6.89 0.53 -16.85
CA HIS A 74 -8.02 0.47 -17.80
C HIS A 74 -9.02 -0.66 -17.49
N ASP A 75 -8.72 -1.52 -16.52
CA ASP A 75 -9.62 -2.61 -16.14
C ASP A 75 -10.79 -2.13 -15.30
N TYR A 76 -10.73 -0.91 -14.77
CA TYR A 76 -11.79 -0.38 -13.91
C TYR A 76 -11.89 1.13 -14.06
N GLU A 77 -13.06 1.66 -13.71
CA GLU A 77 -13.31 3.11 -13.66
C GLU A 77 -13.54 3.53 -12.23
N GLY A 78 -13.06 4.73 -11.87
CA GLY A 78 -13.02 5.15 -10.49
C GLY A 78 -11.88 4.45 -9.75
N GLY A 79 -12.02 4.26 -8.46
CA GLY A 79 -11.06 3.51 -7.67
C GLY A 79 -9.70 4.16 -7.55
N GLU A 80 -9.62 5.49 -7.68
CA GLU A 80 -8.39 6.21 -7.45
C GLU A 80 -8.06 6.23 -5.96
N LEU A 81 -6.81 6.00 -5.65
CA LEU A 81 -6.29 6.21 -4.30
C LEU A 81 -5.93 7.68 -4.16
N LEU A 82 -6.66 8.39 -3.31
CA LEU A 82 -6.43 9.81 -3.06
C LEU A 82 -5.68 9.94 -1.73
N ILE A 83 -4.50 10.55 -1.79
CA ILE A 83 -3.65 10.76 -0.63
C ILE A 83 -3.47 12.26 -0.43
N GLU A 84 -3.80 12.74 0.77
CA GLU A 84 -3.72 14.15 1.09
C GLU A 84 -2.50 14.43 1.95
N ASP A 85 -1.70 15.40 1.53
CA ASP A 85 -0.55 15.88 2.29
C ASP A 85 -0.56 17.42 2.33
N THR A 86 0.52 18.03 2.83
CA THR A 86 0.61 19.49 2.92
C THR A 86 0.64 20.19 1.57
N TYR A 87 0.94 19.47 0.50
CA TYR A 87 0.99 20.04 -0.85
C TYR A 87 -0.29 19.81 -1.64
N GLY A 88 -1.28 19.15 -1.06
CA GLY A 88 -2.57 18.92 -1.69
C GLY A 88 -2.94 17.46 -1.79
N VAL A 89 -3.83 17.15 -2.71
CA VAL A 89 -4.34 15.79 -2.92
C VAL A 89 -3.66 15.17 -4.14
N HIS A 90 -3.12 13.98 -3.94
CA HIS A 90 -2.52 13.17 -5.00
C HIS A 90 -3.50 12.08 -5.40
N SER A 91 -3.81 11.99 -6.68
CA SER A 91 -4.66 10.92 -7.22
C SER A 91 -3.78 9.87 -7.86
N ILE A 92 -3.87 8.64 -7.36
CA ILE A 92 -2.96 7.57 -7.76
C ILE A 92 -3.75 6.39 -8.31
N LYS A 93 -3.40 5.98 -9.52
CA LYS A 93 -3.97 4.83 -10.20
C LYS A 93 -2.90 4.27 -11.11
N LEU A 94 -2.23 3.21 -10.65
CA LEU A 94 -1.01 2.71 -11.27
C LEU A 94 -1.22 1.39 -12.00
N PRO A 95 -0.35 1.08 -12.97
CA PRO A 95 -0.35 -0.24 -13.61
C PRO A 95 -0.10 -1.37 -12.62
N ALA A 96 -0.55 -2.57 -12.98
CA ALA A 96 -0.32 -3.76 -12.16
C ALA A 96 1.18 -3.97 -11.91
N GLY A 97 1.53 -4.33 -10.70
CA GLY A 97 2.92 -4.52 -10.30
C GLY A 97 3.60 -3.27 -9.75
N HIS A 98 2.96 -2.12 -9.85
CA HIS A 98 3.49 -0.87 -9.28
C HIS A 98 3.04 -0.70 -7.84
N LEU A 99 3.89 -0.11 -7.03
CA LEU A 99 3.65 0.09 -5.61
C LEU A 99 3.82 1.56 -5.24
N VAL A 100 2.96 2.05 -4.39
CA VAL A 100 3.09 3.38 -3.80
C VAL A 100 3.31 3.24 -2.30
N LEU A 101 4.28 4.01 -1.79
CA LEU A 101 4.54 4.16 -0.36
C LEU A 101 4.10 5.55 0.07
N TYR A 102 3.43 5.64 1.19
CA TYR A 102 3.02 6.93 1.74
C TYR A 102 2.98 6.86 3.27
N PRO A 103 3.11 8.02 3.95
CA PRO A 103 3.04 8.02 5.41
C PRO A 103 1.71 7.50 5.89
N SER A 104 1.72 6.61 6.88
CA SER A 104 0.48 6.04 7.43
C SER A 104 -0.41 7.10 8.08
N SER A 105 0.18 8.21 8.49
CA SER A 105 -0.54 9.35 9.07
C SER A 105 -1.27 10.20 8.03
N SER A 106 -1.02 9.98 6.74
CA SER A 106 -1.69 10.72 5.68
C SER A 106 -3.17 10.36 5.61
N LEU A 107 -4.02 11.37 5.41
CA LEU A 107 -5.43 11.13 5.15
C LEU A 107 -5.56 10.58 3.73
N HIS A 108 -6.25 9.45 3.59
CA HIS A 108 -6.40 8.84 2.27
C HIS A 108 -7.74 8.15 2.13
N ARG A 109 -8.12 7.90 0.90
CA ARG A 109 -9.37 7.20 0.55
C ARG A 109 -9.26 6.57 -0.82
N VAL A 110 -10.16 5.62 -1.10
CA VAL A 110 -10.33 5.04 -2.43
C VAL A 110 -11.69 5.45 -2.95
N THR A 111 -11.73 6.08 -4.11
CA THR A 111 -12.99 6.53 -4.73
C THR A 111 -13.81 5.33 -5.21
N PRO A 112 -15.13 5.48 -5.39
CA PRO A 112 -15.97 4.37 -5.83
C PRO A 112 -15.52 3.77 -7.16
N VAL A 113 -15.52 2.44 -7.23
CA VAL A 113 -15.24 1.71 -8.47
C VAL A 113 -16.56 1.55 -9.20
N THR A 114 -16.73 2.29 -10.30
CA THR A 114 -17.99 2.35 -11.04
C THR A 114 -18.09 1.33 -12.16
N ARG A 115 -16.96 0.78 -12.60
CA ARG A 115 -16.91 -0.27 -13.62
C ARG A 115 -15.68 -1.14 -13.36
N GLY A 116 -15.80 -2.44 -13.61
CA GLY A 116 -14.70 -3.39 -13.45
C GLY A 116 -14.38 -3.69 -12.01
N GLU A 117 -13.19 -4.20 -11.78
CA GLU A 117 -12.70 -4.58 -10.47
C GLU A 117 -11.35 -3.95 -10.19
N ARG A 118 -11.20 -3.39 -9.00
CA ARG A 118 -9.91 -2.91 -8.51
C ARG A 118 -9.37 -3.92 -7.49
N VAL A 119 -8.28 -4.58 -7.85
CA VAL A 119 -7.60 -5.51 -6.96
C VAL A 119 -6.27 -4.91 -6.55
N ALA A 120 -5.98 -4.96 -5.26
CA ALA A 120 -4.74 -4.44 -4.72
C ALA A 120 -4.32 -5.22 -3.49
N SER A 121 -3.05 -5.18 -3.19
CA SER A 121 -2.52 -5.63 -1.90
C SER A 121 -2.09 -4.41 -1.10
N PHE A 122 -2.34 -4.43 0.19
CA PHE A 122 -1.95 -3.34 1.07
C PHE A 122 -1.32 -3.89 2.34
N PHE A 123 -0.38 -3.13 2.87
CA PHE A 123 0.34 -3.53 4.07
C PHE A 123 1.07 -2.33 4.66
N TRP A 124 1.64 -2.53 5.83
CA TRP A 124 2.34 -1.47 6.58
C TRP A 124 3.76 -1.86 6.84
N ILE A 125 4.61 -0.85 6.95
CA ILE A 125 6.04 -1.02 7.21
C ILE A 125 6.41 -0.24 8.45
N GLN A 126 7.05 -0.91 9.40
CA GLN A 126 7.77 -0.26 10.46
C GLN A 126 9.17 0.04 9.94
N SER A 127 9.50 1.31 9.81
CA SER A 127 10.80 1.73 9.32
C SER A 127 11.84 1.68 10.42
N MET A 128 13.09 1.47 10.05
CA MET A 128 14.21 1.59 10.98
C MET A 128 14.43 3.04 11.41
N VAL A 129 13.95 3.97 10.61
CA VAL A 129 14.01 5.40 10.91
C VAL A 129 12.60 5.89 11.13
N ARG A 130 12.35 6.52 12.29
CA ARG A 130 11.08 7.16 12.55
C ARG A 130 11.10 8.53 11.89
N ASP A 131 10.49 8.61 10.73
CA ASP A 131 10.41 9.84 9.96
C ASP A 131 8.99 10.40 10.05
N ASP A 132 8.88 11.66 10.45
CA ASP A 132 7.61 12.39 10.41
C ASP A 132 7.43 13.05 9.04
N GLY A 133 8.32 12.74 8.10
CA GLY A 133 8.36 13.34 6.78
C GLY A 133 7.24 12.95 5.86
N GLU A 134 7.15 13.69 4.80
CA GLU A 134 6.10 13.58 3.80
C GLU A 134 6.59 12.77 2.61
N LEU A 135 6.87 11.49 2.85
CA LEU A 135 7.35 10.64 1.78
C LEU A 135 6.18 10.05 1.01
N LEU A 136 6.04 10.47 -0.25
CA LEU A 136 5.22 9.78 -1.22
C LEU A 136 6.14 9.25 -2.30
N LEU A 137 6.22 7.94 -2.44
CA LEU A 137 7.10 7.32 -3.41
C LEU A 137 6.33 6.29 -4.24
N VAL A 138 6.41 6.44 -5.55
CA VAL A 138 5.88 5.47 -6.49
C VAL A 138 7.02 4.61 -6.99
N MET A 139 6.87 3.29 -6.85
CA MET A 139 7.85 2.34 -7.35
C MET A 139 7.25 1.50 -8.47
N GLU A 140 7.96 1.42 -9.56
CA GLU A 140 7.55 0.65 -10.71
C GLU A 140 8.06 -0.79 -10.60
N TYR A 141 7.19 -1.74 -10.94
CA TYR A 141 7.54 -3.15 -11.08
C TYR A 141 8.20 -3.78 -9.85
N VAL A 142 7.40 -4.04 -8.85
CA VAL A 142 7.83 -4.79 -7.66
C VAL A 142 7.88 -6.29 -7.98
N HIS A 143 8.42 -6.63 -9.14
CA HIS A 143 8.52 -8.03 -9.55
C HIS A 143 9.75 -8.21 -10.43
N GLY A 144 10.10 -9.44 -10.63
CA GLY A 144 11.05 -9.80 -11.65
C GLY A 144 12.47 -9.85 -11.12
N GLU A 145 13.14 -8.89 -10.94
CA GLU A 145 14.59 -8.90 -10.65
C GLU A 145 14.96 -9.62 -9.36
#